data_c66d081efb8b5a0c71f01ab3f1e98a42
#
_entry.id   c66d081efb8b5a0c71f01ab3f1e98a42
#
_cell.length_a   1.000
_cell.length_b   1.000
_cell.length_c   1.000
_cell.angle_alpha   90.00
_cell.angle_beta   90.00
_cell.angle_gamma   90.00
#
_symmetry.space_group_name_H-M   'P 1'
#
loop_
_entity.id
_entity.type
_entity.pdbx_description
1 polymer ?
#
loop_
_entity_poly.entity_id
_entity_poly.type
_entity_poly.pdbx_seq_one_letter_code
_entity_poly.pdbx_strand_id
1 'polypeptide(L)'
;MQMTRRDFLRSAAMSAALAAVAGPAGVARAAEANTPEKWVKGVCRYCGTGCGVLVGVKNGKAVAIKGDPNNHNQGFLCLKGALLIPVLNSPDRVTRPMLRRTKGGRLEPISWDEALDHMAK
;
A
#
# COMPACT_ATOMS: atom_id res chain seq x y z
N MET A 1 22.22 9.26 2.10
CA MET A 1 22.90 8.02 2.50
C MET A 1 23.34 7.32 1.22
N GLN A 2 24.66 7.30 0.91
CA GLN A 2 25.16 6.68 -0.33
C GLN A 2 25.51 5.22 -0.01
N MET A 3 24.84 4.30 -0.64
CA MET A 3 25.10 2.88 -0.52
C MET A 3 26.34 2.52 -1.34
N THR A 4 27.36 1.92 -0.72
CA THR A 4 28.56 1.49 -1.42
C THR A 4 28.33 0.17 -2.16
N ARG A 5 29.17 -0.15 -3.18
CA ARG A 5 29.14 -1.45 -3.88
C ARG A 5 29.28 -2.63 -2.90
N ARG A 6 30.04 -2.43 -1.82
CA ARG A 6 30.25 -3.45 -0.78
C ARG A 6 29.01 -3.68 0.06
N ASP A 7 28.25 -2.63 0.37
CA ASP A 7 26.98 -2.73 1.11
C ASP A 7 25.90 -3.41 0.26
N PHE A 8 25.88 -3.10 -1.04
CA PHE A 8 25.00 -3.79 -1.98
C PHE A 8 25.28 -5.30 -2.07
N LEU A 9 26.55 -5.70 -2.19
CA LEU A 9 26.93 -7.12 -2.23
C LEU A 9 26.64 -7.84 -0.91
N ARG A 10 26.83 -7.18 0.24
CA ARG A 10 26.48 -7.75 1.55
C ARG A 10 24.98 -7.93 1.69
N SER A 11 24.17 -6.95 1.29
CA SER A 11 22.71 -7.07 1.35
C SER A 11 22.18 -8.15 0.41
N ALA A 12 22.77 -8.30 -0.79
CA ALA A 12 22.43 -9.35 -1.73
C ALA A 12 22.80 -10.75 -1.19
N ALA A 13 23.97 -10.89 -0.55
CA ALA A 13 24.37 -12.15 0.08
C ALA A 13 23.48 -12.52 1.27
N MET A 14 23.08 -11.54 2.09
CA MET A 14 22.15 -11.77 3.21
C MET A 14 20.75 -12.17 2.73
N SER A 15 20.24 -11.57 1.65
CA SER A 15 18.93 -11.95 1.11
C SER A 15 18.96 -13.36 0.49
N ALA A 16 20.05 -13.76 -0.14
CA ALA A 16 20.23 -15.13 -0.64
C ALA A 16 20.30 -16.16 0.51
N ALA A 17 21.01 -15.83 1.59
CA ALA A 17 21.09 -16.68 2.79
C ALA A 17 19.73 -16.83 3.47
N LEU A 18 18.93 -15.75 3.58
CA LEU A 18 17.57 -15.80 4.13
C LEU A 18 16.64 -16.68 3.27
N ALA A 19 16.75 -16.60 1.95
CA ALA A 19 15.98 -17.45 1.03
C ALA A 19 16.36 -18.92 1.17
N ALA A 20 17.63 -19.20 1.38
CA ALA A 20 18.12 -20.58 1.61
C ALA A 20 17.63 -21.17 2.94
N VAL A 21 17.53 -20.36 4.00
CA VAL A 21 17.02 -20.77 5.31
C VAL A 21 15.50 -20.91 5.33
N ALA A 22 14.78 -20.05 4.62
CA ALA A 22 13.32 -20.12 4.54
C ALA A 22 12.81 -21.30 3.72
N GLY A 23 13.65 -21.86 2.83
CA GLY A 23 13.32 -22.97 1.95
C GLY A 23 12.14 -22.69 1.00
N PRO A 24 11.85 -23.58 0.06
CA PRO A 24 10.72 -23.42 -0.86
C PRO A 24 9.37 -23.38 -0.13
N ALA A 25 9.25 -24.03 1.02
CA ALA A 25 8.04 -24.04 1.85
C ALA A 25 7.76 -22.66 2.49
N GLY A 26 8.78 -21.89 2.87
CA GLY A 26 8.62 -20.55 3.44
C GLY A 26 8.15 -19.54 2.40
N VAL A 27 8.68 -19.62 1.17
CA VAL A 27 8.24 -18.77 0.06
C VAL A 27 6.81 -19.10 -0.36
N ALA A 28 6.46 -20.40 -0.44
CA ALA A 28 5.11 -20.86 -0.75
C ALA A 28 4.09 -20.34 0.30
N ARG A 29 4.41 -20.43 1.57
CA ARG A 29 3.54 -19.98 2.66
C ARG A 29 3.33 -18.45 2.67
N ALA A 30 4.34 -17.67 2.30
CA ALA A 30 4.21 -16.22 2.14
C ALA A 30 3.33 -15.86 0.93
N ALA A 31 3.39 -16.64 -0.14
CA ALA A 31 2.53 -16.47 -1.31
C ALA A 31 1.07 -16.82 -1.00
N GLU A 32 0.80 -17.89 -0.26
CA GLU A 32 -0.54 -18.29 0.19
C GLU A 32 -1.18 -17.27 1.15
N ALA A 33 -0.37 -16.63 2.00
CA ALA A 33 -0.86 -15.61 2.92
C ALA A 33 -1.53 -14.43 2.19
N ASN A 34 -1.05 -14.10 1.00
CA ASN A 34 -1.53 -12.97 0.18
C ASN A 34 -2.43 -13.39 -0.99
N THR A 35 -2.81 -14.66 -1.09
CA THR A 35 -3.74 -15.10 -2.15
C THR A 35 -5.14 -14.55 -1.85
N PRO A 36 -5.70 -13.72 -2.76
CA PRO A 36 -7.05 -13.16 -2.55
C PRO A 36 -8.14 -14.23 -2.64
N GLU A 37 -9.16 -14.09 -1.81
CA GLU A 37 -10.39 -14.90 -1.86
C GLU A 37 -11.31 -14.42 -3.00
N LYS A 38 -11.31 -13.11 -3.26
CA LYS A 38 -12.10 -12.51 -4.34
C LYS A 38 -11.39 -11.29 -4.91
N TRP A 39 -11.76 -10.96 -6.15
CA TRP A 39 -11.32 -9.74 -6.83
C TRP A 39 -12.50 -8.78 -6.99
N VAL A 40 -12.31 -7.53 -6.62
CA VAL A 40 -13.32 -6.46 -6.70
C VAL A 40 -12.81 -5.40 -7.66
N LYS A 41 -13.67 -4.97 -8.59
CA LYS A 41 -13.35 -3.88 -9.52
C LYS A 41 -13.33 -2.54 -8.80
N GLY A 42 -12.40 -1.70 -9.21
CA GLY A 42 -12.25 -0.34 -8.71
C GLY A 42 -11.52 0.55 -9.70
N VAL A 43 -11.30 1.79 -9.30
CA VAL A 43 -10.57 2.80 -10.08
C VAL A 43 -9.35 3.25 -9.28
N CYS A 44 -8.23 3.43 -9.98
CA CYS A 44 -7.02 3.97 -9.37
C CYS A 44 -7.24 5.42 -8.94
N ARG A 45 -6.87 5.74 -7.69
CA ARG A 45 -7.11 7.04 -7.07
C ARG A 45 -6.10 8.15 -7.41
N TYR A 46 -4.99 7.83 -8.09
CA TYR A 46 -3.85 8.75 -8.12
C TYR A 46 -3.94 9.87 -9.16
N CYS A 47 -4.50 9.61 -10.32
CA CYS A 47 -4.55 10.63 -11.38
C CYS A 47 -5.82 10.50 -12.23
N GLY A 48 -6.06 11.51 -13.06
CA GLY A 48 -7.23 11.59 -13.92
C GLY A 48 -7.32 10.56 -15.04
N THR A 49 -6.27 9.74 -15.25
CA THR A 49 -6.32 8.60 -16.18
C THR A 49 -7.40 7.59 -15.76
N GLY A 50 -7.69 7.45 -14.46
CA GLY A 50 -8.77 6.59 -14.01
C GLY A 50 -8.58 5.11 -14.34
N CYS A 51 -7.34 4.60 -14.30
CA CYS A 51 -7.05 3.20 -14.63
C CYS A 51 -7.93 2.25 -13.84
N GLY A 52 -8.54 1.28 -14.53
CA GLY A 52 -9.29 0.19 -13.91
C GLY A 52 -8.36 -0.74 -13.15
N VAL A 53 -8.72 -1.07 -11.92
CA VAL A 53 -7.98 -1.98 -11.05
C VAL A 53 -8.87 -3.10 -10.54
N LEU A 54 -8.26 -4.24 -10.33
CA LEU A 54 -8.84 -5.36 -9.60
C LEU A 54 -8.12 -5.44 -8.25
N VAL A 55 -8.88 -5.24 -7.18
CA VAL A 55 -8.38 -5.32 -5.81
C VAL A 55 -8.67 -6.71 -5.26
N GLY A 56 -7.63 -7.42 -4.88
CA GLY A 56 -7.73 -8.72 -4.23
C GLY A 56 -8.04 -8.55 -2.74
N VAL A 57 -9.12 -9.16 -2.29
CA VAL A 57 -9.60 -9.09 -0.90
C VAL A 57 -9.46 -10.44 -0.23
N LYS A 58 -8.97 -10.45 1.01
CA LYS A 58 -8.90 -11.60 1.90
C LYS A 58 -9.26 -11.15 3.32
N ASN A 59 -10.19 -11.84 3.96
CA ASN A 59 -10.65 -11.51 5.32
C ASN A 59 -11.06 -10.02 5.48
N GLY A 60 -11.73 -9.45 4.46
CA GLY A 60 -12.15 -8.05 4.46
C GLY A 60 -11.03 -7.02 4.24
N LYS A 61 -9.78 -7.45 4.03
CA LYS A 61 -8.62 -6.57 3.78
C LYS A 61 -8.15 -6.66 2.33
N ALA A 62 -7.71 -5.53 1.79
CA ALA A 62 -7.06 -5.48 0.49
C ALA A 62 -5.62 -6.03 0.60
N VAL A 63 -5.34 -7.13 -0.09
CA VAL A 63 -4.05 -7.84 -0.01
C VAL A 63 -3.27 -7.84 -1.32
N ALA A 64 -3.95 -7.63 -2.45
CA ALA A 64 -3.33 -7.62 -3.77
C ALA A 64 -3.99 -6.62 -4.71
N ILE A 65 -3.28 -6.21 -5.76
CA ILE A 65 -3.82 -5.36 -6.81
C ILE A 65 -3.24 -5.77 -8.16
N LYS A 66 -4.06 -5.66 -9.19
CA LYS A 66 -3.65 -5.76 -10.60
C LYS A 66 -4.52 -4.86 -11.46
N GLY A 67 -4.06 -4.52 -12.67
CA GLY A 67 -4.88 -3.80 -13.64
C GLY A 67 -6.04 -4.65 -14.14
N ASP A 68 -7.17 -3.99 -14.42
CA ASP A 68 -8.31 -4.65 -15.06
C ASP A 68 -8.04 -4.76 -16.58
N PRO A 69 -7.91 -5.98 -17.15
CA PRO A 69 -7.69 -6.16 -18.58
C PRO A 69 -8.87 -5.72 -19.43
N ASN A 70 -10.06 -5.63 -18.86
CA ASN A 70 -11.29 -5.22 -19.56
C ASN A 70 -11.53 -3.70 -19.46
N ASN A 71 -10.54 -2.92 -19.05
CA ASN A 71 -10.62 -1.46 -18.98
C ASN A 71 -9.65 -0.82 -19.99
N HIS A 72 -9.77 0.51 -20.22
CA HIS A 72 -8.94 1.25 -21.17
C HIS A 72 -7.43 1.08 -20.96
N ASN A 73 -6.99 0.81 -19.72
CA ASN A 73 -5.60 0.53 -19.39
C ASN A 73 -5.15 -0.92 -19.67
N GLN A 74 -6.04 -1.79 -20.21
CA GLN A 74 -5.73 -3.15 -20.66
C GLN A 74 -4.89 -3.97 -19.67
N GLY A 75 -5.14 -3.82 -18.37
CA GLY A 75 -4.40 -4.50 -17.31
C GLY A 75 -3.07 -3.85 -16.92
N PHE A 76 -2.61 -2.81 -17.59
CA PHE A 76 -1.38 -2.12 -17.23
C PHE A 76 -1.61 -1.13 -16.08
N LEU A 77 -0.64 -1.05 -15.17
CA LEU A 77 -0.60 -0.06 -14.10
C LEU A 77 0.77 0.61 -14.08
N CYS A 78 0.79 1.91 -13.85
CA CYS A 78 2.04 2.59 -13.50
C CYS A 78 2.47 2.22 -12.07
N LEU A 79 3.69 2.57 -11.69
CA LEU A 79 4.25 2.27 -10.37
C LEU A 79 3.34 2.75 -9.22
N LYS A 80 2.70 3.93 -9.36
CA LYS A 80 1.77 4.44 -8.34
C LYS A 80 0.56 3.52 -8.14
N GLY A 81 -0.05 3.05 -9.23
CA GLY A 81 -1.17 2.12 -9.19
C GLY A 81 -0.78 0.75 -8.62
N ALA A 82 0.39 0.25 -8.98
CA ALA A 82 0.92 -1.03 -8.47
C ALA A 82 1.20 -0.99 -6.96
N LEU A 83 1.54 0.17 -6.40
CA LEU A 83 1.84 0.37 -4.97
C LEU A 83 0.63 0.80 -4.13
N LEU A 84 -0.60 0.69 -4.63
CA LEU A 84 -1.80 1.07 -3.86
C LEU A 84 -1.97 0.28 -2.56
N ILE A 85 -1.65 -1.01 -2.55
CA ILE A 85 -1.84 -1.86 -1.36
C ILE A 85 -0.93 -1.44 -0.20
N PRO A 86 0.39 -1.26 -0.36
CA PRO A 86 1.24 -0.72 0.70
C PRO A 86 0.75 0.64 1.24
N VAL A 87 0.30 1.53 0.36
CA VAL A 87 -0.23 2.85 0.78
C VAL A 87 -1.53 2.71 1.57
N LEU A 88 -2.42 1.79 1.16
CA LEU A 88 -3.68 1.55 1.85
C LEU A 88 -3.47 0.96 3.25
N ASN A 89 -2.51 0.06 3.38
CA ASN A 89 -2.20 -0.65 4.62
C ASN A 89 -1.06 -0.01 5.42
N SER A 90 -0.62 1.21 5.07
CA SER A 90 0.43 1.92 5.80
C SER A 90 0.02 2.14 7.27
N PRO A 91 0.89 1.84 8.24
CA PRO A 91 0.64 2.14 9.65
C PRO A 91 0.50 3.64 9.92
N ASP A 92 1.11 4.48 9.09
CA ASP A 92 1.05 5.94 9.21
C ASP A 92 -0.21 6.54 8.54
N ARG A 93 -1.11 5.69 8.04
CA ARG A 93 -2.34 6.15 7.40
C ARG A 93 -3.23 6.87 8.41
N VAL A 94 -3.53 8.13 8.13
CA VAL A 94 -4.47 8.91 8.92
C VAL A 94 -5.89 8.39 8.67
N THR A 95 -6.52 7.83 9.71
CA THR A 95 -7.88 7.27 9.68
C THR A 95 -8.91 8.10 10.43
N ARG A 96 -8.45 9.18 11.09
CA ARG A 96 -9.28 10.13 11.85
C ARG A 96 -8.89 11.55 11.48
N PRO A 97 -9.78 12.54 11.62
CA PRO A 97 -9.40 13.94 11.47
C PRO A 97 -8.31 14.30 12.48
N MET A 98 -7.37 15.10 12.04
CA MET A 98 -6.26 15.57 12.87
C MET A 98 -6.22 17.09 12.83
N LEU A 99 -6.13 17.72 13.99
CA LEU A 99 -6.03 19.19 14.13
C LEU A 99 -4.69 19.57 14.74
N ARG A 100 -4.10 20.62 14.19
CA ARG A 100 -2.95 21.30 14.78
C ARG A 100 -3.45 22.60 15.38
N ARG A 101 -3.54 22.69 16.71
CA ARG A 101 -4.11 23.85 17.41
C ARG A 101 -3.21 25.09 17.37
N THR A 102 -1.89 24.89 17.25
CA THR A 102 -0.92 25.98 17.18
C THR A 102 0.05 25.76 16.03
N LYS A 103 0.51 26.82 15.36
CA LYS A 103 1.48 26.76 14.29
C LYS A 103 2.76 26.06 14.79
N GLY A 104 3.17 24.97 14.11
CA GLY A 104 4.32 24.16 14.51
C GLY A 104 4.05 23.11 15.61
N GLY A 105 2.84 23.11 16.22
CA GLY A 105 2.45 22.12 17.21
C GLY A 105 2.26 20.71 16.63
N ARG A 106 1.98 19.73 17.50
CA ARG A 106 1.67 18.36 17.08
C ARG A 106 0.26 18.27 16.50
N LEU A 107 0.06 17.29 15.60
CA LEU A 107 -1.28 16.91 15.14
C LEU A 107 -1.93 16.05 16.23
N GLU A 108 -3.14 16.38 16.61
CA GLU A 108 -3.96 15.69 17.61
C GLU A 108 -5.21 15.12 16.94
N PRO A 109 -5.62 13.87 17.26
CA PRO A 109 -6.86 13.32 16.74
C PRO A 109 -8.07 14.04 17.33
N ILE A 110 -9.03 14.39 16.49
CA ILE A 110 -10.28 15.04 16.87
C ILE A 110 -11.48 14.27 16.31
N SER A 111 -12.70 14.62 16.76
CA SER A 111 -13.94 14.08 16.20
C SER A 111 -14.22 14.69 14.81
N TRP A 112 -15.10 14.04 14.04
CA TRP A 112 -15.58 14.59 12.78
C TRP A 112 -16.41 15.87 13.00
N ASP A 113 -17.21 15.94 14.07
CA ASP A 113 -18.03 17.11 14.41
C ASP A 113 -17.12 18.30 14.70
N GLU A 114 -16.10 18.12 15.54
CA GLU A 114 -15.10 19.17 15.83
C GLU A 114 -14.36 19.63 14.57
N ALA A 115 -14.01 18.69 13.68
CA ALA A 115 -13.33 19.01 12.42
C ALA A 115 -14.22 19.86 11.51
N LEU A 116 -15.48 19.48 11.36
CA LEU A 116 -16.44 20.21 10.53
C LEU A 116 -16.74 21.61 11.10
N ASP A 117 -16.94 21.72 12.41
CA ASP A 117 -17.14 23.00 13.09
C ASP A 117 -15.93 23.93 12.93
N HIS A 118 -14.72 23.36 12.95
CA HIS A 118 -13.49 24.14 12.75
C HIS A 118 -13.33 24.64 11.31
N MET A 119 -13.78 23.86 10.33
CA MET A 119 -13.75 24.26 8.91
C MET A 119 -14.85 25.24 8.53
N ALA A 120 -15.98 25.25 9.26
CA ALA A 120 -17.12 26.12 8.99
C ALA A 120 -16.95 27.55 9.55
N LYS A 121 -15.95 27.80 10.38
CA LYS A 121 -15.60 29.12 10.96
C LYS A 121 -14.63 29.87 10.08
#